data_97f343092c466073d2c8cebcfe22f6d3
#
_entry.id   97f343092c466073d2c8cebcfe22f6d3
#
_cell.length_a   1.000
_cell.length_b   1.000
_cell.length_c   1.000
_cell.angle_alpha   90.00
_cell.angle_beta   90.00
_cell.angle_gamma   90.00
#
_symmetry.space_group_name_H-M   'P 1'
#
loop_
_entity.id
_entity.type
_entity.pdbx_description
1 polymer ?
#
loop_
_entity_poly.entity_id
_entity_poly.type
_entity_poly.pdbx_seq_one_letter_code
_entity_poly.pdbx_strand_id
1 'polypeptide(L)'
;RFVSCGSQVYQNAINEELNRYRSELAKAQSDLADAKNALANVKPVTKEVVKEVEVAGPRAIFFQIGKSKIDDYGMVNIQLAAKILKANPDKKYKVAGYADKATGSAKWNQKLSEARAQAVYDALIKEGVSKDQLELVGFGGTANMFGKNFLNRVVILE
;
A
#
# COMPACT_ATOMS: atom_id res chain seq x y z
N ARG A 1 9.91 -4.51 86.39
CA ARG A 1 10.85 -3.73 85.56
C ARG A 1 11.49 -4.52 84.40
N PHE A 2 11.30 -5.83 84.34
CA PHE A 2 11.75 -6.63 83.18
C PHE A 2 10.83 -6.58 81.98
N VAL A 3 9.64 -6.05 82.11
CA VAL A 3 8.65 -5.97 81.01
C VAL A 3 8.91 -4.78 80.05
N SER A 4 9.67 -3.77 80.45
CA SER A 4 9.89 -2.58 79.62
C SER A 4 10.95 -2.78 78.51
N CYS A 5 11.94 -3.65 78.71
CA CYS A 5 13.02 -3.83 77.77
C CYS A 5 12.60 -4.71 76.56
N GLY A 6 11.81 -5.75 76.81
CA GLY A 6 11.22 -6.57 75.73
C GLY A 6 10.18 -5.81 74.91
N SER A 7 9.39 -4.96 75.54
CA SER A 7 8.42 -4.09 74.89
C SER A 7 9.09 -3.05 73.96
N GLN A 8 10.24 -2.47 74.38
CA GLN A 8 10.96 -1.53 73.55
C GLN A 8 11.58 -2.13 72.31
N VAL A 9 12.16 -3.33 72.43
CA VAL A 9 12.73 -4.06 71.30
C VAL A 9 11.65 -4.46 70.30
N TYR A 10 10.50 -4.91 70.81
CA TYR A 10 9.34 -5.26 69.99
C TYR A 10 8.80 -4.03 69.25
N GLN A 11 8.68 -2.91 69.95
CA GLN A 11 8.21 -1.65 69.36
C GLN A 11 9.15 -1.14 68.28
N ASN A 12 10.50 -1.23 68.51
CA ASN A 12 11.47 -0.84 67.53
C ASN A 12 11.41 -1.72 66.29
N ALA A 13 11.26 -3.04 66.41
CA ALA A 13 11.12 -3.97 65.32
C ALA A 13 9.87 -3.67 64.48
N ILE A 14 8.74 -3.36 65.09
CA ILE A 14 7.50 -2.98 64.45
C ILE A 14 7.65 -1.63 63.72
N ASN A 15 8.33 -0.67 64.34
CA ASN A 15 8.56 0.61 63.75
C ASN A 15 9.49 0.52 62.52
N GLU A 16 10.54 -0.29 62.56
CA GLU A 16 11.41 -0.53 61.41
C GLU A 16 10.67 -1.17 60.26
N GLU A 17 9.85 -2.16 60.53
CA GLU A 17 9.02 -2.80 59.50
C GLU A 17 7.96 -1.85 58.94
N LEU A 18 7.31 -1.09 59.78
CA LEU A 18 6.37 -0.06 59.35
C LEU A 18 7.02 1.00 58.47
N ASN A 19 8.22 1.46 58.80
CA ASN A 19 8.98 2.41 58.01
C ASN A 19 9.37 1.84 56.67
N ARG A 20 9.73 0.56 56.64
CA ARG A 20 10.02 -0.15 55.38
C ARG A 20 8.81 -0.16 54.46
N TYR A 21 7.62 -0.54 54.98
CA TYR A 21 6.37 -0.51 54.20
C TYR A 21 5.97 0.88 53.77
N ARG A 22 6.18 1.90 54.60
CA ARG A 22 5.94 3.29 54.18
C ARG A 22 6.85 3.74 53.08
N SER A 23 8.11 3.36 53.11
CA SER A 23 9.08 3.64 52.05
C SER A 23 8.72 2.94 50.74
N GLU A 24 8.34 1.66 50.82
CA GLU A 24 7.88 0.89 49.66
C GLU A 24 6.60 1.49 49.05
N LEU A 25 5.64 1.91 49.89
CA LEU A 25 4.41 2.57 49.45
C LEU A 25 4.70 3.90 48.76
N ALA A 26 5.58 4.72 49.34
CA ALA A 26 5.97 6.01 48.76
C ALA A 26 6.64 5.82 47.39
N LYS A 27 7.49 4.80 47.26
CA LYS A 27 8.10 4.45 45.98
C LYS A 27 7.08 3.99 44.95
N ALA A 28 6.15 3.11 45.35
CA ALA A 28 5.08 2.65 44.45
C ALA A 28 4.17 3.79 44.02
N GLN A 29 3.85 4.73 44.89
CA GLN A 29 3.07 5.91 44.53
C GLN A 29 3.82 6.84 43.58
N SER A 30 5.13 7.03 43.77
CA SER A 30 5.97 7.80 42.86
C SER A 30 6.04 7.14 41.48
N ASP A 31 6.27 5.83 41.44
CA ASP A 31 6.34 5.07 40.19
C ASP A 31 4.98 5.13 39.45
N LEU A 32 3.87 5.07 40.18
CA LEU A 32 2.53 5.20 39.60
C LEU A 32 2.30 6.61 39.04
N ALA A 33 2.73 7.65 39.71
CA ALA A 33 2.62 9.02 39.23
C ALA A 33 3.45 9.22 37.96
N ASP A 34 4.67 8.68 37.92
CA ASP A 34 5.55 8.73 36.76
C ASP A 34 4.93 7.97 35.57
N ALA A 35 4.36 6.80 35.82
CA ALA A 35 3.67 6.01 34.80
C ALA A 35 2.43 6.73 34.23
N LYS A 36 1.65 7.38 35.08
CA LYS A 36 0.49 8.21 34.67
C LYS A 36 0.91 9.39 33.83
N ASN A 37 1.98 10.08 34.22
CA ASN A 37 2.53 11.20 33.46
C ASN A 37 3.08 10.74 32.09
N ALA A 38 3.79 9.63 32.05
CA ALA A 38 4.26 9.04 30.81
C ALA A 38 3.09 8.67 29.88
N LEU A 39 2.02 8.10 30.42
CA LEU A 39 0.82 7.76 29.67
C LEU A 39 0.08 9.01 29.14
N ALA A 40 0.01 10.07 29.92
CA ALA A 40 -0.63 11.33 29.51
C ALA A 40 0.18 12.05 28.42
N ASN A 41 1.50 11.88 28.39
CA ASN A 41 2.41 12.43 27.39
C ASN A 41 2.57 11.54 26.15
N VAL A 42 2.08 10.32 26.16
CA VAL A 42 1.92 9.53 24.95
C VAL A 42 0.94 10.29 24.08
N LYS A 43 1.46 11.02 23.10
CA LYS A 43 0.63 11.51 22.00
C LYS A 43 -0.18 10.32 21.52
N PRO A 44 -1.50 10.45 21.36
CA PRO A 44 -2.23 9.39 20.69
C PRO A 44 -1.43 9.12 19.43
N VAL A 45 -0.92 7.92 19.29
CA VAL A 45 -0.56 7.41 17.99
C VAL A 45 -1.89 7.48 17.27
N THR A 46 -2.14 8.63 16.62
CA THR A 46 -3.00 8.59 15.49
C THR A 46 -2.45 7.39 14.75
N LYS A 47 -3.19 6.29 14.74
CA LYS A 47 -3.07 5.37 13.64
C LYS A 47 -3.08 6.31 12.45
N GLU A 48 -1.90 6.72 11.97
CA GLU A 48 -1.77 6.89 10.56
C GLU A 48 -2.37 5.59 10.08
N VAL A 49 -3.60 5.68 9.63
CA VAL A 49 -4.11 4.74 8.68
C VAL A 49 -3.01 4.84 7.65
N VAL A 50 -2.05 3.91 7.72
CA VAL A 50 -1.23 3.57 6.60
C VAL A 50 -2.33 3.25 5.61
N LYS A 51 -2.74 4.25 4.82
CA LYS A 51 -3.37 3.97 3.57
C LYS A 51 -2.35 3.04 2.97
N GLU A 52 -2.65 1.74 3.00
CA GLU A 52 -2.00 0.82 2.09
C GLU A 52 -2.17 1.53 0.77
N VAL A 53 -1.11 2.20 0.36
CA VAL A 53 -0.99 2.68 -0.99
C VAL A 53 -0.96 1.36 -1.73
N GLU A 54 -2.13 0.95 -2.19
CA GLU A 54 -2.28 -0.16 -3.10
C GLU A 54 -1.40 0.23 -4.28
N VAL A 55 -0.13 -0.16 -4.21
CA VAL A 55 0.81 0.02 -5.31
C VAL A 55 0.25 -0.89 -6.38
N ALA A 56 -0.52 -0.32 -7.28
CA ALA A 56 -0.96 -1.02 -8.44
C ALA A 56 0.30 -1.39 -9.22
N GLY A 57 0.65 -2.64 -9.12
CA GLY A 57 1.65 -3.22 -10.00
C GLY A 57 1.20 -3.14 -11.46
N PRO A 58 2.09 -3.42 -12.41
CA PRO A 58 1.75 -3.45 -13.83
C PRO A 58 0.55 -4.37 -14.09
N ARG A 59 -0.39 -3.90 -14.91
CA ARG A 59 -1.56 -4.67 -15.32
C ARG A 59 -1.49 -4.92 -16.82
N ALA A 60 -1.83 -6.13 -17.21
CA ALA A 60 -1.82 -6.56 -18.60
C ALA A 60 -3.24 -6.73 -19.14
N ILE A 61 -3.49 -6.22 -20.34
CA ILE A 61 -4.73 -6.41 -21.08
C ILE A 61 -4.38 -7.07 -22.42
N PHE A 62 -4.84 -8.30 -22.61
CA PHE A 62 -4.49 -9.11 -23.79
C PHE A 62 -5.51 -8.95 -24.90
N PHE A 63 -5.02 -9.09 -26.14
CA PHE A 63 -5.82 -8.93 -27.35
C PHE A 63 -5.73 -10.15 -28.28
N GLN A 64 -6.80 -10.37 -29.01
CA GLN A 64 -6.79 -11.36 -30.09
C GLN A 64 -5.94 -10.90 -31.27
N ILE A 65 -5.51 -11.86 -32.09
CA ILE A 65 -4.70 -11.57 -33.29
C ILE A 65 -5.41 -10.56 -34.19
N GLY A 66 -4.68 -9.55 -34.62
CA GLY A 66 -5.18 -8.52 -35.53
C GLY A 66 -6.28 -7.61 -34.95
N LYS A 67 -6.63 -7.74 -33.67
CA LYS A 67 -7.70 -6.97 -33.05
C LYS A 67 -7.18 -6.02 -31.98
N SER A 68 -7.88 -4.91 -31.84
CA SER A 68 -7.71 -3.91 -30.76
C SER A 68 -8.96 -3.76 -29.87
N LYS A 69 -9.93 -4.67 -30.03
CA LYS A 69 -11.12 -4.70 -29.17
C LYS A 69 -10.81 -5.33 -27.82
N ILE A 70 -11.17 -4.62 -26.76
CA ILE A 70 -11.02 -5.10 -25.37
C ILE A 70 -12.15 -6.09 -25.08
N ASP A 71 -11.80 -7.25 -24.54
CA ASP A 71 -12.75 -8.25 -24.07
C ASP A 71 -13.24 -7.96 -22.64
N ASP A 72 -14.18 -8.75 -22.15
CA ASP A 72 -14.77 -8.57 -20.82
C ASP A 72 -13.73 -8.73 -19.70
N TYR A 73 -12.75 -9.61 -19.83
CA TYR A 73 -11.66 -9.78 -18.88
C TYR A 73 -10.74 -8.55 -18.86
N GLY A 74 -10.44 -7.99 -20.03
CA GLY A 74 -9.68 -6.75 -20.16
C GLY A 74 -10.41 -5.56 -19.52
N MET A 75 -11.73 -5.49 -19.69
CA MET A 75 -12.55 -4.44 -19.05
C MET A 75 -12.52 -4.51 -17.54
N VAL A 76 -12.52 -5.71 -16.93
CA VAL A 76 -12.36 -5.85 -15.47
C VAL A 76 -11.03 -5.26 -15.01
N ASN A 77 -9.93 -5.55 -15.72
CA ASN A 77 -8.62 -4.98 -15.41
C ASN A 77 -8.60 -3.46 -15.54
N ILE A 78 -9.25 -2.91 -16.55
CA ILE A 78 -9.38 -1.47 -16.77
C ILE A 78 -10.19 -0.82 -15.64
N GLN A 79 -11.28 -1.41 -15.22
CA GLN A 79 -12.10 -0.90 -14.11
C GLN A 79 -11.34 -0.89 -12.79
N LEU A 80 -10.57 -1.94 -12.50
CA LEU A 80 -9.72 -2.01 -11.31
C LEU A 80 -8.61 -0.97 -11.35
N ALA A 81 -7.94 -0.80 -12.50
CA ALA A 81 -6.93 0.24 -12.69
C ALA A 81 -7.51 1.65 -12.54
N ALA A 82 -8.68 1.89 -13.14
CA ALA A 82 -9.37 3.17 -13.03
C ALA A 82 -9.74 3.51 -11.59
N LYS A 83 -10.19 2.54 -10.81
CA LYS A 83 -10.49 2.72 -9.38
C LYS A 83 -9.26 3.21 -8.61
N ILE A 84 -8.11 2.60 -8.86
CA ILE A 84 -6.85 2.95 -8.21
C ILE A 84 -6.38 4.33 -8.64
N LEU A 85 -6.42 4.64 -9.94
CA LEU A 85 -6.02 5.94 -10.48
C LEU A 85 -6.90 7.09 -9.97
N LYS A 86 -8.20 6.89 -9.90
CA LYS A 86 -9.13 7.89 -9.34
C LYS A 86 -8.91 8.14 -7.85
N ALA A 87 -8.53 7.11 -7.10
CA ALA A 87 -8.20 7.23 -5.69
C ALA A 87 -6.83 7.90 -5.43
N ASN A 88 -5.95 7.93 -6.43
CA ASN A 88 -4.60 8.47 -6.35
C ASN A 88 -4.33 9.44 -7.51
N PRO A 89 -4.87 10.67 -7.49
CA PRO A 89 -4.79 11.59 -8.62
C PRO A 89 -3.36 12.04 -8.97
N ASP A 90 -2.40 11.86 -8.07
CA ASP A 90 -0.98 12.20 -8.31
C ASP A 90 -0.21 11.08 -9.05
N LYS A 91 -0.78 9.89 -9.15
CA LYS A 91 -0.16 8.77 -9.87
C LYS A 91 -0.34 8.92 -11.37
N LYS A 92 0.73 8.62 -12.11
CA LYS A 92 0.74 8.56 -13.56
C LYS A 92 0.97 7.13 -14.03
N TYR A 93 0.32 6.77 -15.11
CA TYR A 93 0.45 5.46 -15.73
C TYR A 93 0.78 5.60 -17.21
N LYS A 94 1.68 4.75 -17.66
CA LYS A 94 1.96 4.57 -19.08
C LYS A 94 1.04 3.49 -19.63
N VAL A 95 0.32 3.81 -20.71
CA VAL A 95 -0.50 2.88 -21.47
C VAL A 95 0.34 2.41 -22.66
N ALA A 96 1.07 1.31 -22.46
CA ALA A 96 2.03 0.80 -23.42
C ALA A 96 1.44 -0.33 -24.26
N GLY A 97 1.22 -0.10 -25.53
CA GLY A 97 0.70 -1.09 -26.48
C GLY A 97 1.79 -1.87 -27.19
N TYR A 98 1.56 -3.17 -27.36
CA TYR A 98 2.47 -4.09 -28.02
C TYR A 98 1.73 -4.95 -29.04
N ALA A 99 2.46 -5.38 -30.07
CA ALA A 99 2.02 -6.37 -31.04
C ALA A 99 3.04 -7.52 -31.11
N ASP A 100 2.58 -8.73 -31.47
CA ASP A 100 3.52 -9.82 -31.62
C ASP A 100 4.36 -9.67 -32.89
N LYS A 101 5.67 -9.94 -32.77
CA LYS A 101 6.62 -9.81 -33.86
C LYS A 101 6.45 -10.85 -34.96
N ALA A 102 5.83 -11.98 -34.62
CA ALA A 102 5.72 -13.12 -35.54
C ALA A 102 4.63 -12.95 -36.60
N THR A 103 3.71 -12.00 -36.40
CA THR A 103 2.58 -11.79 -37.31
C THR A 103 2.53 -10.33 -37.81
N GLY A 104 2.31 -10.16 -39.09
CA GLY A 104 2.19 -8.86 -39.74
C GLY A 104 3.49 -8.15 -40.02
N SER A 105 3.42 -7.00 -40.74
CA SER A 105 4.54 -6.15 -41.03
C SER A 105 4.86 -5.22 -39.87
N ALA A 106 6.08 -4.70 -39.81
CA ALA A 106 6.48 -3.73 -38.76
C ALA A 106 5.57 -2.50 -38.73
N LYS A 107 5.19 -1.98 -39.90
CA LYS A 107 4.27 -0.84 -40.04
C LYS A 107 2.87 -1.16 -39.51
N TRP A 108 2.37 -2.36 -39.79
CA TRP A 108 1.07 -2.83 -39.29
C TRP A 108 1.10 -3.03 -37.78
N ASN A 109 2.13 -3.65 -37.26
CA ASN A 109 2.30 -3.87 -35.82
C ASN A 109 2.41 -2.57 -35.05
N GLN A 110 3.06 -1.55 -35.59
CA GLN A 110 3.11 -0.22 -35.01
C GLN A 110 1.69 0.36 -34.87
N LYS A 111 0.94 0.38 -35.97
CA LYS A 111 -0.45 0.87 -35.95
C LYS A 111 -1.36 0.06 -35.01
N LEU A 112 -1.20 -1.24 -35.00
CA LEU A 112 -2.01 -2.12 -34.15
C LEU A 112 -1.69 -1.92 -32.67
N SER A 113 -0.43 -1.74 -32.31
CA SER A 113 -0.02 -1.46 -30.92
C SER A 113 -0.56 -0.11 -30.43
N GLU A 114 -0.51 0.90 -31.29
CA GLU A 114 -1.08 2.21 -31.00
C GLU A 114 -2.61 2.15 -30.85
N ALA A 115 -3.30 1.42 -31.74
CA ALA A 115 -4.74 1.22 -31.65
C ALA A 115 -5.16 0.48 -30.38
N ARG A 116 -4.38 -0.51 -29.93
CA ARG A 116 -4.60 -1.22 -28.68
C ARG A 116 -4.41 -0.30 -27.48
N ALA A 117 -3.31 0.46 -27.45
CA ALA A 117 -3.06 1.43 -26.39
C ALA A 117 -4.15 2.51 -26.35
N GLN A 118 -4.58 3.00 -27.52
CA GLN A 118 -5.69 3.98 -27.62
C GLN A 118 -7.00 3.41 -27.09
N ALA A 119 -7.32 2.15 -27.40
CA ALA A 119 -8.56 1.53 -26.91
C ALA A 119 -8.58 1.44 -25.37
N VAL A 120 -7.45 1.10 -24.75
CA VAL A 120 -7.31 1.07 -23.28
C VAL A 120 -7.35 2.48 -22.69
N TYR A 121 -6.68 3.43 -23.31
CA TYR A 121 -6.70 4.83 -22.92
C TYR A 121 -8.12 5.40 -22.93
N ASP A 122 -8.86 5.20 -23.99
CA ASP A 122 -10.24 5.67 -24.13
C ASP A 122 -11.17 5.01 -23.10
N ALA A 123 -10.96 3.73 -22.83
CA ALA A 123 -11.72 3.00 -21.80
C ALA A 123 -11.44 3.56 -20.39
N LEU A 124 -10.20 3.87 -20.06
CA LEU A 124 -9.83 4.51 -18.78
C LEU A 124 -10.44 5.90 -18.63
N ILE A 125 -10.43 6.71 -19.69
CA ILE A 125 -11.09 8.03 -19.71
C ILE A 125 -12.60 7.89 -19.49
N LYS A 126 -13.21 6.92 -20.14
CA LYS A 126 -14.66 6.63 -19.97
C LYS A 126 -15.00 6.21 -18.53
N GLU A 127 -14.08 5.53 -17.84
CA GLU A 127 -14.22 5.19 -16.43
C GLU A 127 -13.94 6.37 -15.48
N GLY A 128 -13.60 7.52 -16.00
CA GLY A 128 -13.41 8.76 -15.23
C GLY A 128 -11.97 9.08 -14.81
N VAL A 129 -10.99 8.41 -15.40
CA VAL A 129 -9.57 8.72 -15.15
C VAL A 129 -9.19 10.03 -15.88
N SER A 130 -8.38 10.87 -15.21
CA SER A 130 -7.89 12.11 -15.82
C SER A 130 -6.85 11.83 -16.90
N LYS A 131 -6.92 12.62 -17.98
CA LYS A 131 -5.93 12.57 -19.08
C LYS A 131 -4.50 12.85 -18.58
N ASP A 132 -4.35 13.69 -17.58
CA ASP A 132 -3.06 14.07 -17.02
C ASP A 132 -2.36 12.92 -16.30
N GLN A 133 -3.07 11.86 -15.97
CA GLN A 133 -2.55 10.64 -15.35
C GLN A 133 -2.07 9.59 -16.36
N LEU A 134 -2.35 9.77 -17.64
CA LEU A 134 -2.15 8.76 -18.68
C LEU A 134 -1.16 9.24 -19.75
N GLU A 135 -0.18 8.41 -20.04
CA GLU A 135 0.73 8.54 -21.18
C GLU A 135 0.50 7.38 -22.15
N LEU A 136 0.31 7.67 -23.42
CA LEU A 136 0.01 6.67 -24.44
C LEU A 136 1.24 6.41 -25.29
N VAL A 137 1.65 5.14 -25.38
CA VAL A 137 2.81 4.71 -26.19
C VAL A 137 2.48 3.43 -26.94
N GLY A 138 2.84 3.37 -28.23
CA GLY A 138 2.79 2.15 -29.04
C GLY A 138 4.21 1.68 -29.41
N PHE A 139 4.57 0.48 -29.02
CA PHE A 139 5.88 -0.10 -29.25
C PHE A 139 5.94 -1.04 -30.48
N GLY A 140 4.84 -1.27 -31.16
CA GLY A 140 4.80 -2.21 -32.28
C GLY A 140 5.18 -3.62 -31.88
N GLY A 141 5.90 -4.30 -32.76
CA GLY A 141 6.47 -5.63 -32.51
C GLY A 141 7.94 -5.59 -32.10
N THR A 142 8.48 -4.43 -31.69
CA THR A 142 9.91 -4.26 -31.41
C THR A 142 10.34 -4.84 -30.06
N ALA A 143 9.43 -4.91 -29.12
CA ALA A 143 9.68 -5.44 -27.79
C ALA A 143 8.79 -6.67 -27.51
N ASN A 144 9.37 -7.86 -27.65
CA ASN A 144 8.72 -9.09 -27.20
C ASN A 144 9.16 -9.40 -25.78
N MET A 145 8.26 -9.16 -24.82
CA MET A 145 8.53 -9.39 -23.40
C MET A 145 8.29 -10.83 -22.97
N PHE A 146 7.46 -11.55 -23.72
CA PHE A 146 7.03 -12.90 -23.36
C PHE A 146 7.48 -13.90 -24.43
N GLY A 147 7.82 -15.11 -23.99
CA GLY A 147 8.31 -16.16 -24.87
C GLY A 147 7.28 -16.72 -25.86
N LYS A 148 5.99 -16.55 -25.59
CA LYS A 148 4.91 -16.98 -26.50
C LYS A 148 4.34 -15.78 -27.25
N ASN A 149 4.21 -15.90 -28.58
CA ASN A 149 3.80 -14.80 -29.45
C ASN A 149 2.46 -14.17 -29.05
N PHE A 150 1.48 -14.98 -28.69
CA PHE A 150 0.15 -14.48 -28.34
C PHE A 150 0.13 -13.66 -27.04
N LEU A 151 1.10 -13.83 -26.13
CA LEU A 151 1.24 -13.04 -24.92
C LEU A 151 1.80 -11.64 -25.20
N ASN A 152 2.41 -11.42 -26.37
CA ASN A 152 2.89 -10.11 -26.79
C ASN A 152 1.82 -9.23 -27.48
N ARG A 153 0.58 -9.72 -27.57
CA ARG A 153 -0.59 -8.96 -27.99
C ARG A 153 -1.24 -8.30 -26.78
N VAL A 154 -0.57 -7.32 -26.23
CA VAL A 154 -0.87 -6.83 -24.89
C VAL A 154 -0.76 -5.31 -24.80
N VAL A 155 -1.53 -4.72 -23.92
CA VAL A 155 -1.31 -3.38 -23.38
C VAL A 155 -0.94 -3.54 -21.91
N ILE A 156 0.16 -2.92 -21.53
CA ILE A 156 0.61 -2.89 -20.14
C ILE A 156 0.37 -1.49 -19.59
N LEU A 157 -0.27 -1.47 -18.42
CA LEU A 157 -0.41 -0.28 -17.58
C LEU A 157 0.69 -0.32 -16.53
N GLU A 158 1.64 0.58 -16.61
CA GLU A 158 2.79 0.66 -15.70
C GLU A 158 3.08 2.09 -15.21
#